data_31de6c26a3e3c8118065bf638872b533
#
_entry.id   31de6c26a3e3c8118065bf638872b533
#
_cell.length_a   1.000
_cell.length_b   1.000
_cell.length_c   1.000
_cell.angle_alpha   90.00
_cell.angle_beta   90.00
_cell.angle_gamma   90.00
#
_symmetry.space_group_name_H-M   'P 1'
#
loop_
_entity.id
_entity.type
_entity.pdbx_description
1 polymer ?
#
loop_
_entity_poly.entity_id
_entity_poly.type
_entity_poly.pdbx_seq_one_letter_code
_entity_poly.pdbx_strand_id
1 'polypeptide(L)'
;MVKKRVRKSELDKFYTDEGIAAVCGYIFFLYASPPVVEPSAGAGVFAPYVDVMLDLEPEGPNIIQQDFLEFDTTQYENYLGNPPFGVNASLAKGFFNHAAKGKGVIGFILPKTFRKVSVQNSLDLNFHLIEDVEVPENSFTLEGEVYDVPCTFQVWEYRNEKREKINFPIVHEDFSFVKPLKVGDPPKVVPPLEYDFSIRRVGGLAGKVLSKEKTGAPPSHYFLRAAPEVRERLEKLYDEFQEVAKNTAGNPSLSKGELIQIYTYHR
;
A
#
# COMPACT_ATOMS: atom_id res chain seq x y z
N MET A 1 20.98 -15.26 8.90
CA MET A 1 20.33 -15.93 7.74
C MET A 1 20.10 -14.90 6.66
N VAL A 2 20.64 -15.10 5.45
CA VAL A 2 20.48 -14.17 4.32
C VAL A 2 19.11 -14.44 3.72
N LYS A 3 18.16 -13.48 3.83
CA LYS A 3 16.84 -13.57 3.18
C LYS A 3 17.05 -13.66 1.65
N LYS A 4 16.72 -14.80 1.04
CA LYS A 4 16.72 -14.99 -0.41
C LYS A 4 15.75 -13.98 -1.05
N ARG A 5 16.23 -13.12 -1.92
CA ARG A 5 15.40 -12.29 -2.79
C ARG A 5 14.73 -13.20 -3.81
N VAL A 6 13.44 -13.46 -3.64
CA VAL A 6 12.62 -14.19 -4.62
C VAL A 6 12.61 -13.40 -5.94
N ARG A 7 12.87 -14.08 -7.06
CA ARG A 7 12.82 -13.47 -8.40
C ARG A 7 11.35 -13.18 -8.77
N LYS A 8 11.10 -12.00 -9.27
CA LYS A 8 9.82 -11.32 -9.53
C LYS A 8 9.06 -11.81 -10.78
N SER A 9 9.16 -13.07 -11.16
CA SER A 9 8.59 -13.61 -12.41
C SER A 9 7.66 -14.81 -12.27
N GLU A 10 7.35 -15.20 -11.05
CA GLU A 10 6.35 -16.22 -10.77
C GLU A 10 5.16 -15.52 -10.12
N LEU A 11 3.95 -15.90 -10.49
CA LEU A 11 2.70 -15.41 -9.92
C LEU A 11 2.88 -15.25 -8.41
N ASP A 12 2.56 -14.05 -7.86
CA ASP A 12 2.68 -13.74 -6.42
C ASP A 12 1.69 -14.62 -5.62
N LYS A 13 1.94 -15.94 -5.58
CA LYS A 13 1.08 -16.95 -4.92
C LYS A 13 1.40 -17.01 -3.43
N PHE A 14 0.87 -16.08 -2.68
CA PHE A 14 0.88 -16.12 -1.22
C PHE A 14 -0.41 -16.76 -0.72
N TYR A 15 -0.29 -17.91 -0.06
CA TYR A 15 -1.43 -18.60 0.54
C TYR A 15 -1.70 -18.00 1.92
N THR A 16 -2.94 -17.58 2.12
CA THR A 16 -3.41 -16.99 3.38
C THR A 16 -3.63 -18.07 4.43
N ASP A 17 -3.26 -17.83 5.68
CA ASP A 17 -3.60 -18.69 6.82
C ASP A 17 -5.12 -18.77 7.02
N GLU A 18 -5.63 -19.97 7.38
CA GLU A 18 -7.08 -20.21 7.56
C GLU A 18 -7.70 -19.32 8.66
N GLY A 19 -6.98 -19.10 9.76
CA GLY A 19 -7.44 -18.21 10.83
C GLY A 19 -7.56 -16.75 10.37
N ILE A 20 -6.64 -16.31 9.52
CA ILE A 20 -6.68 -14.97 8.91
C ILE A 20 -7.86 -14.87 7.93
N ALA A 21 -8.08 -15.89 7.08
CA ALA A 21 -9.22 -15.91 6.18
C ALA A 21 -10.55 -15.87 6.96
N ALA A 22 -10.64 -16.58 8.10
CA ALA A 22 -11.81 -16.55 8.97
C ALA A 22 -12.08 -15.17 9.56
N VAL A 23 -11.05 -14.47 10.05
CA VAL A 23 -11.17 -13.09 10.58
C VAL A 23 -11.61 -12.14 9.47
N CYS A 24 -11.01 -12.22 8.28
CA CYS A 24 -11.40 -11.41 7.13
C CYS A 24 -12.87 -11.66 6.73
N GLY A 25 -13.29 -12.92 6.66
CA GLY A 25 -14.67 -13.30 6.37
C GLY A 25 -15.64 -12.73 7.40
N TYR A 26 -15.34 -12.88 8.70
CA TYR A 26 -16.18 -12.32 9.77
C TYR A 26 -16.34 -10.80 9.65
N ILE A 27 -15.24 -10.06 9.48
CA ILE A 27 -15.29 -8.60 9.31
C ILE A 27 -16.07 -8.23 8.06
N PHE A 28 -15.85 -8.94 6.94
CA PHE A 28 -16.53 -8.67 5.66
C PHE A 28 -18.05 -8.78 5.78
N PHE A 29 -18.55 -9.82 6.46
CA PHE A 29 -19.99 -10.05 6.62
C PHE A 29 -20.68 -9.11 7.61
N LEU A 30 -19.98 -8.18 8.25
CA LEU A 30 -20.59 -7.06 8.93
C LEU A 30 -21.16 -6.02 7.94
N TYR A 31 -20.71 -6.04 6.69
CA TYR A 31 -21.01 -5.04 5.65
C TYR A 31 -21.61 -5.62 4.37
N ALA A 32 -21.45 -6.92 4.11
CA ALA A 32 -21.87 -7.58 2.88
C ALA A 32 -22.72 -8.81 3.15
N SER A 33 -23.50 -9.22 2.16
CA SER A 33 -24.27 -10.45 2.14
C SER A 33 -24.03 -11.22 0.84
N PRO A 34 -24.25 -12.57 0.83
CA PRO A 34 -24.15 -13.35 -0.42
C PRO A 34 -25.04 -12.80 -1.54
N PRO A 35 -24.69 -13.02 -2.83
CA PRO A 35 -23.53 -13.81 -3.29
C PRO A 35 -22.20 -13.04 -3.24
N VAL A 36 -21.11 -13.77 -2.96
CA VAL A 36 -19.74 -13.25 -2.84
C VAL A 36 -18.82 -13.99 -3.81
N VAL A 37 -17.94 -13.26 -4.48
CA VAL A 37 -16.94 -13.80 -5.42
C VAL A 37 -15.53 -13.68 -4.83
N GLU A 38 -14.76 -14.77 -4.89
CA GLU A 38 -13.31 -14.76 -4.68
C GLU A 38 -12.60 -14.71 -6.04
N PRO A 39 -11.86 -13.63 -6.34
CA PRO A 39 -11.30 -13.41 -7.68
C PRO A 39 -9.96 -14.15 -7.95
N SER A 40 -9.35 -14.76 -6.92
CA SER A 40 -8.04 -15.44 -7.01
C SER A 40 -7.92 -16.46 -5.89
N ALA A 41 -8.64 -17.56 -6.06
CA ALA A 41 -8.91 -18.50 -4.97
C ALA A 41 -7.72 -19.41 -4.60
N GLY A 42 -6.76 -19.64 -5.54
CA GLY A 42 -5.63 -20.52 -5.31
C GLY A 42 -6.06 -21.91 -4.85
N ALA A 43 -5.77 -22.25 -3.59
CA ALA A 43 -6.20 -23.49 -2.95
C ALA A 43 -7.62 -23.44 -2.31
N GLY A 44 -8.29 -22.26 -2.29
CA GLY A 44 -9.67 -22.10 -1.82
C GLY A 44 -9.81 -21.84 -0.32
N VAL A 45 -8.89 -21.12 0.31
CA VAL A 45 -8.94 -20.83 1.76
C VAL A 45 -10.18 -20.01 2.15
N PHE A 46 -10.71 -19.18 1.26
CA PHE A 46 -11.94 -18.41 1.47
C PHE A 46 -13.22 -19.17 1.09
N ALA A 47 -13.14 -20.44 0.64
CA ALA A 47 -14.31 -21.24 0.23
C ALA A 47 -15.48 -21.22 1.23
N PRO A 48 -15.28 -21.20 2.57
CA PRO A 48 -16.40 -21.10 3.52
C PRO A 48 -17.16 -19.76 3.49
N TYR A 49 -16.61 -18.74 2.82
CA TYR A 49 -17.09 -17.35 2.87
C TYR A 49 -17.53 -16.83 1.49
N VAL A 50 -17.45 -17.63 0.43
CA VAL A 50 -17.72 -17.18 -0.94
C VAL A 50 -18.58 -18.18 -1.69
N ASP A 51 -19.37 -17.69 -2.66
CA ASP A 51 -20.27 -18.53 -3.48
C ASP A 51 -19.63 -18.90 -4.83
N VAL A 52 -18.74 -18.04 -5.32
CA VAL A 52 -18.03 -18.23 -6.60
C VAL A 52 -16.55 -18.03 -6.38
N MET A 53 -15.77 -19.01 -6.85
CA MET A 53 -14.30 -18.96 -6.78
C MET A 53 -13.70 -18.99 -8.18
N LEU A 54 -12.82 -18.04 -8.47
CA LEU A 54 -12.10 -17.95 -9.74
C LEU A 54 -10.59 -18.03 -9.48
N ASP A 55 -9.87 -18.63 -10.40
CA ASP A 55 -8.40 -18.57 -10.45
C ASP A 55 -7.89 -18.84 -11.87
N LEU A 56 -6.75 -18.28 -12.24
CA LEU A 56 -6.05 -18.60 -13.51
C LEU A 56 -5.53 -20.04 -13.50
N GLU A 57 -5.07 -20.52 -12.35
CA GLU A 57 -4.50 -21.84 -12.12
C GLU A 57 -5.12 -22.45 -10.85
N PRO A 58 -6.35 -23.01 -10.93
CA PRO A 58 -7.05 -23.57 -9.78
C PRO A 58 -6.29 -24.71 -9.12
N GLU A 59 -6.18 -24.69 -7.79
CA GLU A 59 -5.52 -25.73 -6.99
C GLU A 59 -6.50 -26.49 -6.06
N GLY A 60 -7.74 -26.00 -5.97
CA GLY A 60 -8.79 -26.57 -5.15
C GLY A 60 -10.03 -27.02 -5.94
N PRO A 61 -10.94 -27.76 -5.30
CA PRO A 61 -12.20 -28.16 -5.93
C PRO A 61 -13.15 -26.96 -6.10
N ASN A 62 -14.03 -27.05 -7.10
CA ASN A 62 -15.08 -26.06 -7.37
C ASN A 62 -14.58 -24.65 -7.71
N ILE A 63 -13.31 -24.51 -8.07
CA ILE A 63 -12.73 -23.24 -8.52
C ILE A 63 -12.83 -23.18 -10.05
N ILE A 64 -13.41 -22.13 -10.59
CA ILE A 64 -13.56 -21.93 -12.02
C ILE A 64 -12.24 -21.38 -12.57
N GLN A 65 -11.70 -22.03 -13.61
CA GLN A 65 -10.50 -21.53 -14.28
C GLN A 65 -10.87 -20.37 -15.19
N GLN A 66 -10.57 -19.16 -14.72
CA GLN A 66 -10.89 -17.92 -15.46
C GLN A 66 -10.00 -16.76 -15.00
N ASP A 67 -9.61 -15.90 -15.94
CA ASP A 67 -9.03 -14.59 -15.60
C ASP A 67 -10.12 -13.68 -15.02
N PHE A 68 -9.92 -13.26 -13.77
CA PHE A 68 -10.85 -12.34 -13.12
C PHE A 68 -10.98 -11.00 -13.87
N LEU A 69 -9.93 -10.52 -14.51
CA LEU A 69 -9.98 -9.25 -15.25
C LEU A 69 -10.84 -9.33 -16.53
N GLU A 70 -11.18 -10.57 -16.99
CA GLU A 70 -12.11 -10.85 -18.08
C GLU A 70 -13.49 -11.32 -17.58
N PHE A 71 -13.66 -11.50 -16.26
CA PHE A 71 -14.92 -11.94 -15.66
C PHE A 71 -15.99 -10.84 -15.72
N ASP A 72 -17.24 -11.24 -16.01
CA ASP A 72 -18.38 -10.32 -15.99
C ASP A 72 -18.80 -10.00 -14.54
N THR A 73 -18.30 -8.89 -14.03
CA THR A 73 -18.59 -8.42 -12.68
C THR A 73 -19.98 -7.80 -12.52
N THR A 74 -20.73 -7.59 -13.58
CA THR A 74 -22.06 -6.92 -13.51
C THR A 74 -23.13 -7.76 -12.82
N GLN A 75 -22.91 -9.07 -12.67
CA GLN A 75 -23.82 -10.00 -12.02
C GLN A 75 -23.57 -10.18 -10.53
N TYR A 76 -22.48 -9.63 -10.02
CA TYR A 76 -22.05 -9.78 -8.62
C TYR A 76 -21.67 -8.43 -8.06
N GLU A 77 -22.03 -8.19 -6.81
CA GLU A 77 -21.76 -6.92 -6.13
C GLU A 77 -20.58 -7.05 -5.15
N ASN A 78 -20.39 -8.23 -4.54
CA ASN A 78 -19.52 -8.40 -3.38
C ASN A 78 -18.32 -9.31 -3.70
N TYR A 79 -17.12 -8.88 -3.27
CA TYR A 79 -15.85 -9.54 -3.54
C TYR A 79 -15.02 -9.65 -2.28
N LEU A 80 -14.53 -10.86 -1.99
CA LEU A 80 -13.67 -11.17 -0.84
C LEU A 80 -12.47 -12.01 -1.29
N GLY A 81 -11.26 -11.73 -0.79
CA GLY A 81 -10.10 -12.58 -1.07
C GLY A 81 -8.75 -11.88 -0.89
N ASN A 82 -7.71 -12.57 -1.38
CA ASN A 82 -6.34 -12.09 -1.39
C ASN A 82 -5.82 -11.99 -2.85
N PRO A 83 -6.07 -10.89 -3.57
CA PRO A 83 -5.68 -10.77 -4.97
C PRO A 83 -4.15 -10.69 -5.13
N PRO A 84 -3.60 -11.08 -6.29
CA PRO A 84 -2.17 -10.95 -6.58
C PRO A 84 -1.75 -9.48 -6.53
N PHE A 85 -0.60 -9.18 -5.90
CA PHE A 85 -0.20 -7.78 -5.68
C PHE A 85 0.45 -7.15 -6.91
N GLY A 86 1.33 -7.88 -7.58
CA GLY A 86 2.10 -7.37 -8.72
C GLY A 86 3.12 -6.29 -8.35
N VAL A 87 3.84 -5.80 -9.36
CA VAL A 87 4.84 -4.74 -9.18
C VAL A 87 4.17 -3.44 -8.74
N ASN A 88 4.59 -2.89 -7.58
CA ASN A 88 4.04 -1.66 -7.01
C ASN A 88 2.51 -1.72 -6.83
N ALA A 89 2.00 -2.88 -6.43
CA ALA A 89 0.57 -3.16 -6.23
C ALA A 89 -0.29 -2.95 -7.50
N SER A 90 0.29 -3.11 -8.70
CA SER A 90 -0.41 -2.85 -9.97
C SER A 90 -1.54 -3.84 -10.22
N LEU A 91 -1.33 -5.14 -9.95
CA LEU A 91 -2.37 -6.15 -10.10
C LEU A 91 -3.48 -5.97 -9.08
N ALA A 92 -3.14 -5.81 -7.79
CA ALA A 92 -4.15 -5.56 -6.76
C ALA A 92 -5.03 -4.34 -7.05
N LYS A 93 -4.47 -3.25 -7.60
CA LYS A 93 -5.26 -2.10 -8.08
C LYS A 93 -6.15 -2.46 -9.28
N GLY A 94 -5.66 -3.27 -10.19
CA GLY A 94 -6.44 -3.78 -11.33
C GLY A 94 -7.63 -4.60 -10.86
N PHE A 95 -7.41 -5.56 -9.96
CA PHE A 95 -8.44 -6.40 -9.35
C PHE A 95 -9.47 -5.56 -8.60
N PHE A 96 -9.02 -4.61 -7.77
CA PHE A 96 -9.91 -3.70 -7.05
C PHE A 96 -10.83 -2.92 -8.02
N ASN A 97 -10.25 -2.25 -9.01
CA ASN A 97 -11.02 -1.43 -9.95
C ASN A 97 -11.91 -2.28 -10.88
N HIS A 98 -11.57 -3.56 -11.11
CA HIS A 98 -12.43 -4.47 -11.84
C HIS A 98 -13.61 -4.92 -10.98
N ALA A 99 -13.37 -5.34 -9.72
CA ALA A 99 -14.41 -5.65 -8.74
C ALA A 99 -15.37 -4.48 -8.51
N ALA A 100 -14.84 -3.25 -8.51
CA ALA A 100 -15.61 -2.02 -8.31
C ALA A 100 -16.76 -1.82 -9.32
N LYS A 101 -16.71 -2.46 -10.49
CA LYS A 101 -17.81 -2.43 -11.45
C LYS A 101 -19.09 -3.11 -10.94
N GLY A 102 -18.98 -4.02 -9.96
CA GLY A 102 -20.10 -4.70 -9.31
C GLY A 102 -20.91 -3.79 -8.38
N LYS A 103 -20.33 -2.69 -7.89
CA LYS A 103 -21.01 -1.65 -7.07
C LYS A 103 -21.55 -2.12 -5.72
N GLY A 104 -20.84 -2.99 -5.03
CA GLY A 104 -21.19 -3.47 -3.69
C GLY A 104 -20.06 -3.30 -2.69
N VAL A 105 -19.63 -4.36 -2.05
CA VAL A 105 -18.57 -4.37 -1.03
C VAL A 105 -17.35 -5.15 -1.52
N ILE A 106 -16.17 -4.58 -1.32
CA ILE A 106 -14.88 -5.22 -1.62
C ILE A 106 -14.09 -5.38 -0.33
N GLY A 107 -13.83 -6.63 0.07
CA GLY A 107 -12.97 -6.98 1.20
C GLY A 107 -11.73 -7.71 0.72
N PHE A 108 -10.59 -7.03 0.63
CA PHE A 108 -9.36 -7.61 0.12
C PHE A 108 -8.21 -7.51 1.13
N ILE A 109 -7.39 -8.58 1.19
CA ILE A 109 -6.05 -8.50 1.75
C ILE A 109 -5.16 -7.79 0.74
N LEU A 110 -4.60 -6.67 1.13
CA LEU A 110 -3.89 -5.75 0.25
C LEU A 110 -2.53 -5.38 0.86
N PRO A 111 -1.49 -5.14 0.04
CA PRO A 111 -0.24 -4.64 0.58
C PRO A 111 -0.45 -3.28 1.25
N LYS A 112 0.25 -2.99 2.36
CA LYS A 112 0.15 -1.72 3.11
C LYS A 112 0.29 -0.46 2.24
N THR A 113 0.80 -0.60 1.01
CA THR A 113 0.84 0.47 0.02
C THR A 113 -0.55 1.04 -0.30
N PHE A 114 -1.64 0.28 -0.07
CA PHE A 114 -3.00 0.78 -0.23
C PHE A 114 -3.39 1.87 0.80
N ARG A 115 -2.62 2.04 1.86
CA ARG A 115 -2.73 3.19 2.78
C ARG A 115 -2.13 4.48 2.21
N LYS A 116 -1.32 4.40 1.13
CA LYS A 116 -0.74 5.59 0.50
C LYS A 116 -1.78 6.35 -0.32
N VAL A 117 -1.79 7.66 -0.16
CA VAL A 117 -2.70 8.57 -0.87
C VAL A 117 -2.68 8.38 -2.39
N SER A 118 -1.49 8.17 -2.97
CA SER A 118 -1.36 7.95 -4.41
C SER A 118 -2.08 6.67 -4.89
N VAL A 119 -2.11 5.62 -4.08
CA VAL A 119 -2.85 4.39 -4.37
C VAL A 119 -4.33 4.63 -4.18
N GLN A 120 -4.76 5.14 -3.01
CA GLN A 120 -6.17 5.41 -2.75
C GLN A 120 -6.81 6.32 -3.82
N ASN A 121 -6.09 7.34 -4.27
CA ASN A 121 -6.56 8.24 -5.32
C ASN A 121 -6.63 7.59 -6.72
N SER A 122 -6.05 6.40 -6.91
CA SER A 122 -6.12 5.62 -8.15
C SER A 122 -7.22 4.56 -8.16
N LEU A 123 -7.87 4.33 -7.01
CA LEU A 123 -9.03 3.45 -6.89
C LEU A 123 -10.30 4.19 -7.31
N ASP A 124 -11.34 3.43 -7.67
CA ASP A 124 -12.65 3.99 -8.00
C ASP A 124 -13.15 4.88 -6.86
N LEU A 125 -13.50 6.13 -7.19
CA LEU A 125 -13.87 7.14 -6.20
C LEU A 125 -15.24 6.93 -5.57
N ASN A 126 -16.09 6.07 -6.16
CA ASN A 126 -17.35 5.69 -5.54
C ASN A 126 -17.16 4.71 -4.37
N PHE A 127 -15.96 4.13 -4.22
CA PHE A 127 -15.65 3.25 -3.10
C PHE A 127 -15.06 4.01 -1.93
N HIS A 128 -15.66 3.82 -0.76
CA HIS A 128 -15.28 4.43 0.51
C HIS A 128 -14.68 3.38 1.43
N LEU A 129 -13.50 3.64 1.96
CA LEU A 129 -12.87 2.77 2.95
C LEU A 129 -13.69 2.80 4.25
N ILE A 130 -14.14 1.66 4.70
CA ILE A 130 -14.94 1.51 5.92
C ILE A 130 -14.22 0.71 7.01
N GLU A 131 -13.29 -0.19 6.62
CA GLU A 131 -12.42 -0.91 7.55
C GLU A 131 -10.99 -0.98 7.02
N ASP A 132 -10.02 -0.87 7.90
CA ASP A 132 -8.59 -1.05 7.64
C ASP A 132 -7.95 -1.75 8.83
N VAL A 133 -7.76 -3.06 8.72
CA VAL A 133 -7.28 -3.93 9.79
C VAL A 133 -5.91 -4.47 9.46
N GLU A 134 -4.98 -4.36 10.39
CA GLU A 134 -3.62 -4.89 10.24
C GLU A 134 -3.66 -6.41 10.09
N VAL A 135 -3.00 -6.94 9.05
CA VAL A 135 -2.76 -8.38 8.92
C VAL A 135 -1.51 -8.71 9.73
N PRO A 136 -1.56 -9.65 10.69
CA PRO A 136 -0.42 -10.01 11.52
C PRO A 136 0.77 -10.50 10.70
N GLU A 137 1.97 -10.40 11.27
CA GLU A 137 3.17 -11.01 10.68
C GLU A 137 2.99 -12.54 10.57
N ASN A 138 3.65 -13.14 9.59
CA ASN A 138 3.62 -14.60 9.34
C ASN A 138 2.23 -15.16 8.97
N SER A 139 1.35 -14.35 8.41
CA SER A 139 -0.01 -14.73 7.96
C SER A 139 -0.06 -15.43 6.61
N PHE A 140 1.08 -15.63 5.97
CA PHE A 140 1.15 -16.21 4.63
C PHE A 140 2.16 -17.34 4.54
N THR A 141 1.92 -18.24 3.58
CA THR A 141 2.92 -19.24 3.16
C THR A 141 3.24 -19.06 1.67
N LEU A 142 4.48 -19.36 1.31
CA LEU A 142 4.98 -19.42 -0.06
C LEU A 142 5.83 -20.68 -0.19
N GLU A 143 5.50 -21.56 -1.12
CA GLU A 143 6.21 -22.86 -1.30
C GLU A 143 6.33 -23.68 0.01
N GLY A 144 5.32 -23.60 0.89
CA GLY A 144 5.28 -24.29 2.19
C GLY A 144 6.08 -23.63 3.32
N GLU A 145 6.78 -22.55 3.05
CA GLU A 145 7.51 -21.77 4.07
C GLU A 145 6.69 -20.55 4.50
N VAL A 146 6.74 -20.25 5.80
CA VAL A 146 6.09 -19.02 6.34
C VAL A 146 6.76 -17.78 5.76
N TYR A 147 5.96 -16.88 5.22
CA TYR A 147 6.44 -15.67 4.57
C TYR A 147 5.75 -14.43 5.14
N ASP A 148 6.54 -13.41 5.48
CA ASP A 148 6.03 -12.16 5.98
C ASP A 148 5.92 -11.13 4.86
N VAL A 149 4.68 -10.70 4.58
CA VAL A 149 4.37 -9.63 3.65
C VAL A 149 3.56 -8.58 4.40
N PRO A 150 4.04 -7.33 4.49
CA PRO A 150 3.30 -6.26 5.15
C PRO A 150 1.96 -5.96 4.46
N CYS A 151 0.88 -6.50 5.01
CA CYS A 151 -0.48 -6.40 4.46
C CYS A 151 -1.46 -5.76 5.44
N THR A 152 -2.56 -5.35 4.89
CA THR A 152 -3.77 -4.91 5.60
C THR A 152 -4.99 -5.56 4.96
N PHE A 153 -6.02 -5.88 5.74
CA PHE A 153 -7.32 -6.22 5.22
C PHE A 153 -8.16 -4.95 5.18
N GLN A 154 -8.61 -4.57 4.00
CA GLN A 154 -9.43 -3.37 3.82
C GLN A 154 -10.80 -3.76 3.29
N VAL A 155 -11.86 -3.17 3.89
CA VAL A 155 -13.23 -3.26 3.39
C VAL A 155 -13.63 -1.90 2.82
N TRP A 156 -14.10 -1.93 1.59
CA TRP A 156 -14.53 -0.75 0.84
C TRP A 156 -15.98 -0.94 0.39
N GLU A 157 -16.80 0.07 0.58
CA GLU A 157 -18.22 0.09 0.22
C GLU A 157 -18.49 1.05 -0.93
N TYR A 158 -19.27 0.62 -1.90
CA TYR A 158 -19.78 1.49 -2.96
C TYR A 158 -20.78 2.50 -2.41
N ARG A 159 -20.62 3.77 -2.81
CA ARG A 159 -21.59 4.83 -2.58
C ARG A 159 -21.83 5.61 -3.87
N ASN A 160 -23.06 6.05 -4.09
CA ASN A 160 -23.40 6.88 -5.27
C ASN A 160 -22.62 8.21 -5.27
N GLU A 161 -22.30 8.74 -4.10
CA GLU A 161 -21.46 9.91 -3.95
C GLU A 161 -19.98 9.53 -4.04
N LYS A 162 -19.25 10.23 -4.90
CA LYS A 162 -17.79 10.05 -5.01
C LYS A 162 -17.09 10.70 -3.84
N ARG A 163 -16.15 9.97 -3.24
CA ARG A 163 -15.22 10.59 -2.29
C ARG A 163 -14.31 11.57 -3.01
N GLU A 164 -13.90 12.60 -2.31
CA GLU A 164 -12.88 13.51 -2.80
C GLU A 164 -11.50 12.82 -2.82
N LYS A 165 -10.68 13.22 -3.79
CA LYS A 165 -9.27 12.82 -3.78
C LYS A 165 -8.56 13.49 -2.61
N ILE A 166 -7.78 12.68 -1.90
CA ILE A 166 -6.94 13.17 -0.80
C ILE A 166 -5.81 14.01 -1.41
N ASN A 167 -5.73 15.28 -1.01
CA ASN A 167 -4.69 16.19 -1.45
C ASN A 167 -3.89 16.69 -0.25
N PHE A 168 -2.67 16.20 -0.10
CA PHE A 168 -1.76 16.72 0.89
C PHE A 168 -1.03 17.99 0.37
N PRO A 169 -0.79 18.97 1.23
CA PRO A 169 0.03 20.13 0.86
C PRO A 169 1.46 19.68 0.52
N ILE A 170 2.07 20.32 -0.47
CA ILE A 170 3.46 20.06 -0.88
C ILE A 170 4.39 21.23 -0.58
N VAL A 171 3.87 22.27 0.06
CA VAL A 171 4.56 23.46 0.56
C VAL A 171 4.13 23.74 1.99
N HIS A 172 5.01 24.35 2.79
CA HIS A 172 4.73 24.77 4.17
C HIS A 172 5.37 26.12 4.43
N GLU A 173 4.80 26.93 5.33
CA GLU A 173 5.31 28.28 5.64
C GLU A 173 6.61 28.25 6.46
N ASP A 174 6.79 27.27 7.34
CA ASP A 174 7.96 27.17 8.24
C ASP A 174 9.23 26.68 7.54
N PHE A 175 9.10 26.01 6.37
CA PHE A 175 10.24 25.48 5.63
C PHE A 175 10.00 25.36 4.13
N SER A 176 11.08 25.31 3.37
CA SER A 176 11.03 25.07 1.93
C SER A 176 11.88 23.88 1.51
N PHE A 177 11.39 23.13 0.50
CA PHE A 177 12.14 22.07 -0.13
C PHE A 177 13.04 22.63 -1.23
N VAL A 178 14.33 22.32 -1.17
CA VAL A 178 15.31 22.71 -2.19
C VAL A 178 15.52 21.55 -3.16
N LYS A 179 15.50 21.83 -4.46
CA LYS A 179 15.73 20.79 -5.49
C LYS A 179 17.21 20.44 -5.59
N PRO A 180 17.56 19.15 -5.71
CA PRO A 180 18.93 18.74 -6.06
C PRO A 180 19.32 19.31 -7.43
N LEU A 181 20.62 19.48 -7.65
CA LEU A 181 21.17 19.93 -8.92
C LEU A 181 21.50 18.73 -9.83
N LYS A 182 21.51 18.98 -11.15
CA LYS A 182 22.04 18.07 -12.15
C LYS A 182 23.30 18.71 -12.75
N VAL A 183 24.42 18.02 -12.68
CA VAL A 183 25.72 18.52 -13.15
C VAL A 183 26.43 17.48 -14.04
N GLY A 184 27.18 17.97 -15.02
CA GLY A 184 27.96 17.12 -15.94
C GLY A 184 27.17 16.52 -17.10
N ASP A 185 27.90 15.81 -17.99
CA ASP A 185 27.38 15.07 -19.12
C ASP A 185 28.07 13.69 -19.14
N PRO A 186 27.34 12.56 -18.89
CA PRO A 186 25.93 12.49 -18.53
C PRO A 186 25.62 13.12 -17.15
N PRO A 187 24.40 13.66 -16.96
CA PRO A 187 24.05 14.42 -15.76
C PRO A 187 24.02 13.55 -14.49
N LYS A 188 24.77 13.98 -13.47
CA LYS A 188 24.74 13.40 -12.12
C LYS A 188 23.91 14.27 -11.19
N VAL A 189 23.10 13.65 -10.35
CA VAL A 189 22.32 14.34 -9.32
C VAL A 189 23.21 14.58 -8.11
N VAL A 190 23.36 15.84 -7.71
CA VAL A 190 24.15 16.25 -6.55
C VAL A 190 23.27 17.08 -5.58
N PRO A 191 23.66 17.21 -4.30
CA PRO A 191 22.95 18.06 -3.35
C PRO A 191 22.85 19.51 -3.86
N PRO A 192 21.84 20.28 -3.42
CA PRO A 192 21.80 21.72 -3.69
C PRO A 192 23.00 22.43 -3.06
N LEU A 193 23.40 23.58 -3.61
CA LEU A 193 24.48 24.37 -3.05
C LEU A 193 24.16 24.90 -1.65
N GLU A 194 22.91 25.29 -1.43
CA GLU A 194 22.45 25.85 -0.16
C GLU A 194 21.20 25.14 0.33
N TYR A 195 21.29 24.61 1.52
CA TYR A 195 20.20 24.02 2.32
C TYR A 195 20.69 23.95 3.77
N ASP A 196 19.81 23.77 4.74
CA ASP A 196 20.20 23.73 6.16
C ASP A 196 20.40 22.31 6.65
N PHE A 197 19.51 21.39 6.27
CA PHE A 197 19.58 19.95 6.60
C PHE A 197 18.84 19.14 5.55
N SER A 198 18.94 17.81 5.67
CA SER A 198 18.18 16.89 4.81
C SER A 198 17.34 15.92 5.63
N ILE A 199 16.29 15.36 4.99
CA ILE A 199 15.47 14.30 5.57
C ILE A 199 15.53 13.08 4.64
N ARG A 200 15.83 11.92 5.21
CA ARG A 200 15.81 10.67 4.47
C ARG A 200 14.39 10.36 4.03
N ARG A 201 14.15 10.12 2.72
CA ARG A 201 12.81 9.87 2.20
C ARG A 201 12.50 8.40 1.91
N VAL A 202 13.51 7.53 1.79
CA VAL A 202 13.35 6.12 1.44
C VAL A 202 14.32 5.23 2.23
N GLY A 203 13.93 3.96 2.45
CA GLY A 203 14.69 2.97 3.19
C GLY A 203 14.40 2.98 4.69
N GLY A 204 15.06 2.07 5.44
CA GLY A 204 14.79 1.85 6.86
C GLY A 204 14.97 3.07 7.79
N LEU A 205 15.57 4.16 7.29
CA LEU A 205 15.74 5.42 8.01
C LEU A 205 14.87 6.54 7.41
N ALA A 206 13.80 6.22 6.67
CA ALA A 206 12.89 7.22 6.13
C ALA A 206 12.32 8.09 7.26
N GLY A 207 12.31 9.41 7.09
CA GLY A 207 11.94 10.38 8.13
C GLY A 207 13.11 10.92 8.95
N LYS A 208 14.30 10.28 8.94
CA LYS A 208 15.45 10.73 9.72
C LYS A 208 16.00 12.06 9.21
N VAL A 209 16.09 13.04 10.09
CA VAL A 209 16.76 14.32 9.84
C VAL A 209 18.27 14.13 9.93
N LEU A 210 18.99 14.71 8.98
CA LEU A 210 20.44 14.57 8.83
C LEU A 210 21.10 15.94 8.61
N SER A 211 22.26 16.14 9.21
CA SER A 211 23.11 17.30 8.90
C SER A 211 23.69 17.22 7.48
N LYS A 212 24.24 18.33 6.99
CA LYS A 212 24.87 18.40 5.64
C LYS A 212 25.95 17.33 5.46
N GLU A 213 26.78 17.11 6.46
CA GLU A 213 27.92 16.19 6.43
C GLU A 213 27.48 14.71 6.37
N LYS A 214 26.26 14.41 6.87
CA LYS A 214 25.69 13.05 6.92
C LYS A 214 24.71 12.76 5.81
N THR A 215 24.47 13.72 4.90
CA THR A 215 23.57 13.56 3.77
C THR A 215 24.16 12.56 2.77
N GLY A 216 23.41 11.51 2.47
CA GLY A 216 23.78 10.49 1.48
C GLY A 216 23.36 10.83 0.06
N ALA A 217 23.06 9.82 -0.76
CA ALA A 217 22.69 9.98 -2.15
C ALA A 217 21.47 10.90 -2.34
N PRO A 218 21.56 11.95 -3.16
CA PRO A 218 20.51 12.98 -3.30
C PRO A 218 19.13 12.45 -3.65
N PRO A 219 18.95 11.41 -4.51
CA PRO A 219 17.63 10.88 -4.82
C PRO A 219 16.88 10.27 -3.61
N SER A 220 17.62 9.98 -2.53
CA SER A 220 17.08 9.38 -1.30
C SER A 220 16.75 10.40 -0.21
N HIS A 221 16.87 11.70 -0.50
CA HIS A 221 16.72 12.76 0.50
C HIS A 221 15.82 13.89 0.00
N TYR A 222 15.17 14.55 0.95
CA TYR A 222 14.64 15.90 0.80
C TYR A 222 15.65 16.85 1.42
N PHE A 223 15.95 17.95 0.72
CA PHE A 223 16.81 19.05 1.21
C PHE A 223 15.91 20.20 1.63
N LEU A 224 16.12 20.75 2.82
CA LEU A 224 15.26 21.79 3.40
C LEU A 224 16.04 23.04 3.77
N ARG A 225 15.36 24.18 3.63
CA ARG A 225 15.71 25.45 4.30
C ARG A 225 14.66 25.72 5.36
N ALA A 226 15.11 25.92 6.60
CA ALA A 226 14.26 26.18 7.75
C ALA A 226 15.07 26.73 8.91
N ALA A 227 14.39 27.39 9.84
CA ALA A 227 14.98 27.81 11.12
C ALA A 227 15.37 26.60 11.99
N PRO A 228 16.35 26.75 12.91
CA PRO A 228 16.80 25.65 13.77
C PRO A 228 15.67 25.01 14.59
N GLU A 229 14.71 25.76 15.05
CA GLU A 229 13.57 25.28 15.85
C GLU A 229 12.67 24.31 15.03
N VAL A 230 12.53 24.57 13.74
CA VAL A 230 11.80 23.69 12.82
C VAL A 230 12.52 22.36 12.66
N ARG A 231 13.85 22.40 12.53
CA ARG A 231 14.67 21.18 12.46
C ARG A 231 14.50 20.34 13.72
N GLU A 232 14.61 20.95 14.91
CA GLU A 232 14.43 20.22 16.20
C GLU A 232 13.04 19.58 16.30
N ARG A 233 12.00 20.29 15.84
CA ARG A 233 10.64 19.74 15.79
C ARG A 233 10.53 18.55 14.86
N LEU A 234 11.09 18.63 13.66
CA LEU A 234 11.11 17.54 12.70
C LEU A 234 11.92 16.33 13.20
N GLU A 235 12.98 16.55 13.98
CA GLU A 235 13.76 15.47 14.62
C GLU A 235 12.92 14.70 15.65
N LYS A 236 12.04 15.40 16.39
CA LYS A 236 11.15 14.77 17.39
C LYS A 236 10.04 13.92 16.77
N LEU A 237 9.67 14.17 15.51
CA LEU A 237 8.61 13.45 14.78
C LEU A 237 9.13 12.21 14.03
N TYR A 238 10.32 11.73 14.36
CA TYR A 238 10.95 10.62 13.64
C TYR A 238 10.11 9.34 13.70
N ASP A 239 9.54 9.02 14.85
CA ASP A 239 8.76 7.79 15.04
C ASP A 239 7.46 7.84 14.22
N GLU A 240 6.76 8.96 14.20
CA GLU A 240 5.55 9.17 13.39
C GLU A 240 5.87 9.10 11.88
N PHE A 241 7.01 9.65 11.46
CA PHE A 241 7.48 9.52 10.10
C PHE A 241 7.77 8.06 9.73
N GLN A 242 8.35 7.29 10.65
CA GLN A 242 8.63 5.86 10.46
C GLN A 242 7.35 5.04 10.33
N GLU A 243 6.33 5.31 11.16
CA GLU A 243 5.03 4.65 11.10
C GLU A 243 4.41 4.81 9.69
N VAL A 244 4.33 6.04 9.19
CA VAL A 244 3.76 6.32 7.87
C VAL A 244 4.66 5.81 6.74
N ALA A 245 5.98 5.87 6.90
CA ALA A 245 6.93 5.39 5.89
C ALA A 245 6.84 3.87 5.68
N LYS A 246 6.49 3.09 6.71
CA LYS A 246 6.32 1.63 6.64
C LYS A 246 5.06 1.20 5.87
N ASN A 247 4.13 2.09 5.56
CA ASN A 247 2.97 1.80 4.73
C ASN A 247 3.36 1.52 3.27
N THR A 248 4.16 0.50 3.06
CA THR A 248 4.65 0.04 1.75
C THR A 248 4.82 -1.48 1.76
N ALA A 249 4.70 -2.10 0.60
CA ALA A 249 5.03 -3.52 0.41
C ALA A 249 6.55 -3.77 0.23
N GLY A 250 7.36 -2.74 0.31
CA GLY A 250 8.80 -2.83 0.04
C GLY A 250 9.60 -1.87 0.93
N ASN A 251 10.54 -1.14 0.34
CA ASN A 251 11.33 -0.19 1.11
C ASN A 251 10.44 0.93 1.69
N PRO A 252 10.51 1.20 3.00
CA PRO A 252 9.82 2.33 3.61
C PRO A 252 10.02 3.62 2.83
N SER A 253 8.98 4.42 2.71
CA SER A 253 9.06 5.68 1.97
C SER A 253 8.12 6.73 2.56
N LEU A 254 8.60 7.97 2.64
CA LEU A 254 7.87 9.14 3.11
C LEU A 254 7.74 10.14 1.97
N SER A 255 6.52 10.52 1.62
CA SER A 255 6.27 11.58 0.64
C SER A 255 6.38 12.97 1.28
N LYS A 256 6.54 14.02 0.46
CA LYS A 256 6.52 15.41 0.96
C LYS A 256 5.21 15.77 1.64
N GLY A 257 4.10 15.30 1.07
CA GLY A 257 2.79 15.58 1.62
C GLY A 257 2.57 14.92 2.98
N GLU A 258 2.98 13.66 3.15
CA GLU A 258 2.93 12.96 4.44
C GLU A 258 3.80 13.68 5.49
N LEU A 259 5.03 14.07 5.11
CA LEU A 259 5.92 14.84 5.99
C LEU A 259 5.26 16.15 6.47
N ILE A 260 4.70 16.92 5.53
CA ILE A 260 4.05 18.18 5.86
C ILE A 260 2.83 17.94 6.74
N GLN A 261 2.00 16.95 6.42
CA GLN A 261 0.80 16.66 7.19
C GLN A 261 1.11 16.31 8.64
N ILE A 262 2.07 15.41 8.86
CA ILE A 262 2.52 15.03 10.21
C ILE A 262 3.06 16.26 10.95
N TYR A 263 3.93 17.04 10.29
CA TYR A 263 4.47 18.25 10.90
C TYR A 263 3.39 19.26 11.28
N THR A 264 2.40 19.48 10.40
CA THR A 264 1.30 20.43 10.65
C THR A 264 0.39 19.97 11.79
N TYR A 265 0.14 18.66 11.89
CA TYR A 265 -0.71 18.10 12.95
C TYR A 265 -0.11 18.28 14.35
N HIS A 266 1.23 18.25 14.46
CA HIS A 266 1.99 18.40 15.72
C HIS A 266 2.51 19.84 15.95
N ARG A 267 2.06 20.82 15.17
CA ARG A 267 2.42 22.25 15.32
C ARG A 267 1.62 22.90 16.45
#